data_d538bc67e0a7ec37621405c9bbe945f8
#
_entry.id   d538bc67e0a7ec37621405c9bbe945f8
#
_cell.length_a   1.000
_cell.length_b   1.000
_cell.length_c   1.000
_cell.angle_alpha   90.00
_cell.angle_beta   90.00
_cell.angle_gamma   90.00
#
_symmetry.space_group_name_H-M   'P 1'
#
loop_
_entity.id
_entity.type
_entity.pdbx_description
1 polymer ?
#
loop_
_entity_poly.entity_id
_entity_poly.type
_entity_poly.pdbx_seq_one_letter_code
_entity_poly.pdbx_strand_id
1 'polypeptide(L)'
;MAKKVKVKKTLVEQILTKAGVDHQGIQINALEGTLPPEYERNHIFKTLALLGDKTGPVIGIVPITEHLSEKKLAKISGNKKVAMIPQKDLEKTTGYIHGANNPVGIRQKHNYPIFIDETALELEKLIVSAGEVGYSIIIAPKDLANFVKASFVDILEESNS
;
A
#
# COMPACT_ATOMS: atom_id res chain seq x y z
N MET A 1 27.13 3.51 24.67
CA MET A 1 26.43 2.75 23.66
C MET A 1 25.19 3.54 23.21
N ALA A 2 25.13 3.78 21.93
CA ALA A 2 23.95 4.46 21.41
C ALA A 2 22.72 3.59 21.65
N LYS A 3 21.78 4.11 22.40
CA LYS A 3 20.50 3.45 22.60
C LYS A 3 19.81 3.32 21.25
N LYS A 4 19.61 2.11 20.80
CA LYS A 4 18.69 1.89 19.69
C LYS A 4 17.33 2.41 20.13
N VAL A 5 16.85 3.45 19.45
CA VAL A 5 15.50 3.90 19.65
C VAL A 5 14.62 2.77 19.16
N LYS A 6 13.91 2.14 20.09
CA LYS A 6 13.02 1.07 19.74
C LYS A 6 11.84 1.67 18.99
N VAL A 7 11.77 1.40 17.69
CA VAL A 7 10.65 1.83 16.89
C VAL A 7 9.40 1.08 17.40
N LYS A 8 8.34 1.82 17.65
CA LYS A 8 7.07 1.24 18.05
C LYS A 8 6.64 0.19 17.01
N LYS A 9 6.25 -0.99 17.49
CA LYS A 9 5.73 -2.02 16.63
C LYS A 9 4.23 -1.83 16.46
N THR A 10 3.81 -1.45 15.26
CA THR A 10 2.39 -1.23 14.96
C THR A 10 1.64 -2.56 14.90
N LEU A 11 0.31 -2.48 14.89
CA LEU A 11 -0.52 -3.68 14.73
C LEU A 11 -0.20 -4.39 13.41
N VAL A 12 0.05 -3.66 12.33
CA VAL A 12 0.43 -4.24 11.04
C VAL A 12 1.70 -5.07 11.17
N GLU A 13 2.72 -4.55 11.85
CA GLU A 13 3.96 -5.29 12.08
C GLU A 13 3.73 -6.52 12.96
N GLN A 14 2.88 -6.40 13.96
CA GLN A 14 2.55 -7.54 14.82
C GLN A 14 1.87 -8.66 14.02
N ILE A 15 0.97 -8.29 13.12
CA ILE A 15 0.29 -9.23 12.23
C ILE A 15 1.30 -9.96 11.35
N LEU A 16 2.21 -9.23 10.72
CA LEU A 16 3.23 -9.81 9.84
C LEU A 16 4.21 -10.69 10.61
N THR A 17 4.65 -10.25 11.78
CA THR A 17 5.55 -11.03 12.64
C THR A 17 4.91 -12.35 13.03
N LYS A 18 3.66 -12.31 13.46
CA LYS A 18 2.92 -13.51 13.86
C LYS A 18 2.74 -14.48 12.69
N ALA A 19 2.59 -13.95 11.48
CA ALA A 19 2.43 -14.76 10.28
C ALA A 19 3.76 -15.27 9.72
N GLY A 20 4.90 -14.84 10.29
CA GLY A 20 6.22 -15.25 9.82
C GLY A 20 6.63 -14.57 8.52
N VAL A 21 6.07 -13.41 8.23
CA VAL A 21 6.39 -12.66 7.01
C VAL A 21 7.54 -11.69 7.30
N ASP A 22 8.62 -11.82 6.54
CA ASP A 22 9.78 -10.95 6.67
C ASP A 22 9.43 -9.50 6.33
N HIS A 23 9.82 -8.58 7.21
CA HIS A 23 9.63 -7.16 7.02
C HIS A 23 10.50 -6.38 7.98
N GLN A 24 10.67 -5.09 7.71
CA GLN A 24 11.40 -4.20 8.60
C GLN A 24 10.55 -2.96 8.85
N GLY A 25 10.28 -2.66 10.13
CA GLY A 25 9.60 -1.43 10.49
C GLY A 25 10.55 -0.26 10.47
N ILE A 26 10.09 0.88 9.96
CA ILE A 26 10.85 2.12 9.98
C ILE A 26 9.92 3.25 10.45
N GLN A 27 10.50 4.18 11.20
CA GLN A 27 9.76 5.36 11.66
C GLN A 27 9.98 6.47 10.64
N ILE A 28 9.11 6.49 9.64
CA ILE A 28 9.14 7.48 8.57
C ILE A 28 7.75 7.63 7.99
N ASN A 29 7.32 8.88 7.79
CA ASN A 29 6.14 9.15 7.00
C ASN A 29 6.55 8.96 5.55
N ALA A 30 6.06 7.90 4.92
CA ALA A 30 6.45 7.55 3.56
C ALA A 30 6.17 8.65 2.53
N LEU A 31 5.19 9.53 2.80
CA LEU A 31 4.85 10.61 1.88
C LEU A 31 5.74 11.84 2.04
N GLU A 32 6.34 12.06 3.22
CA GLU A 32 7.05 13.29 3.56
C GLU A 32 8.46 13.07 4.09
N GLY A 33 8.76 11.88 4.58
CA GLY A 33 9.98 11.62 5.33
C GLY A 33 11.21 11.44 4.46
N THR A 34 12.37 11.52 5.12
CA THR A 34 13.66 11.24 4.51
C THR A 34 13.87 9.73 4.47
N LEU A 35 14.18 9.21 3.29
CA LEU A 35 14.41 7.79 3.11
C LEU A 35 15.82 7.36 3.56
N PRO A 36 15.99 6.10 4.01
CA PRO A 36 17.33 5.53 4.14
C PRO A 36 18.05 5.59 2.79
N PRO A 37 19.39 5.72 2.80
CA PRO A 37 20.17 5.94 1.57
C PRO A 37 19.99 4.88 0.48
N GLU A 38 19.67 3.65 0.83
CA GLU A 38 19.51 2.57 -0.13
C GLU A 38 18.17 2.59 -0.87
N TYR A 39 17.26 3.52 -0.52
CA TYR A 39 15.93 3.58 -1.12
C TYR A 39 15.68 4.90 -1.82
N GLU A 40 14.94 4.85 -2.92
CA GLU A 40 14.49 6.01 -3.67
C GLU A 40 12.98 6.17 -3.55
N ARG A 41 12.45 7.32 -3.96
CA ARG A 41 11.02 7.59 -3.85
C ARG A 41 10.15 6.57 -4.59
N ASN A 42 10.66 5.98 -5.67
CA ASN A 42 9.90 4.97 -6.42
C ASN A 42 9.78 3.63 -5.67
N HIS A 43 10.47 3.48 -4.55
CA HIS A 43 10.29 2.32 -3.67
C HIS A 43 9.05 2.50 -2.77
N ILE A 44 8.58 3.73 -2.61
CA ILE A 44 7.44 4.02 -1.74
C ILE A 44 6.15 3.86 -2.53
N PHE A 45 5.25 3.01 -2.02
CA PHE A 45 3.95 2.78 -2.62
C PHE A 45 2.84 3.30 -1.72
N LYS A 46 1.86 3.95 -2.32
CA LYS A 46 0.67 4.43 -1.61
C LYS A 46 -0.47 3.45 -1.82
N THR A 47 -1.30 3.31 -0.81
CA THR A 47 -2.47 2.43 -0.83
C THR A 47 -3.71 3.30 -1.05
N LEU A 48 -4.36 3.12 -2.19
CA LEU A 48 -5.51 3.92 -2.60
C LEU A 48 -6.77 3.06 -2.55
N ALA A 49 -7.85 3.64 -2.03
CA ALA A 49 -9.15 2.99 -1.99
C ALA A 49 -10.08 3.66 -2.98
N LEU A 50 -10.67 2.86 -3.86
CA LEU A 50 -11.59 3.34 -4.88
C LEU A 50 -12.90 2.57 -4.77
N LEU A 51 -13.99 3.19 -5.21
CA LEU A 51 -15.29 2.54 -5.23
C LEU A 51 -15.61 2.11 -6.66
N GLY A 52 -15.78 0.81 -6.86
CA GLY A 52 -16.17 0.25 -8.13
C GLY A 52 -17.68 0.08 -8.21
N ASP A 53 -18.25 0.27 -9.41
CA ASP A 53 -19.69 0.20 -9.62
C ASP A 53 -20.23 -1.23 -9.47
N LYS A 54 -19.39 -2.24 -9.63
CA LYS A 54 -19.81 -3.64 -9.49
C LYS A 54 -19.24 -4.32 -8.24
N THR A 55 -17.98 -4.03 -7.89
CA THR A 55 -17.29 -4.72 -6.79
C THR A 55 -17.48 -4.06 -5.43
N GLY A 56 -17.90 -2.77 -5.40
CA GLY A 56 -17.72 -1.97 -4.20
C GLY A 56 -16.26 -1.55 -4.06
N PRO A 57 -15.74 -1.43 -2.83
CA PRO A 57 -14.36 -0.95 -2.65
C PRO A 57 -13.32 -1.87 -3.31
N VAL A 58 -12.33 -1.25 -3.96
CA VAL A 58 -11.20 -1.93 -4.57
C VAL A 58 -9.94 -1.14 -4.20
N ILE A 59 -8.85 -1.87 -3.95
CA ILE A 59 -7.61 -1.26 -3.47
C ILE A 59 -6.55 -1.31 -4.57
N GLY A 60 -5.93 -0.16 -4.84
CA GLY A 60 -4.82 -0.05 -5.77
C GLY A 60 -3.58 0.45 -5.05
N ILE A 61 -2.46 -0.23 -5.23
CA ILE A 61 -1.19 0.12 -4.59
C ILE A 61 -0.21 0.49 -5.69
N VAL A 62 0.21 1.75 -5.70
CA VAL A 62 1.03 2.32 -6.77
C VAL A 62 2.18 3.15 -6.20
N PRO A 63 3.29 3.33 -6.95
CA PRO A 63 4.37 4.19 -6.50
C PRO A 63 3.88 5.62 -6.28
N ILE A 64 4.41 6.28 -5.26
CA ILE A 64 4.02 7.68 -5.00
C ILE A 64 4.47 8.63 -6.11
N THR A 65 5.43 8.22 -6.94
CA THR A 65 5.95 9.00 -8.06
C THR A 65 5.06 8.94 -9.30
N GLU A 66 4.04 8.06 -9.30
CA GLU A 66 3.16 7.85 -10.44
C GLU A 66 1.70 8.07 -10.07
N HIS A 67 0.84 8.07 -11.08
CA HIS A 67 -0.60 8.24 -10.89
C HIS A 67 -1.35 6.97 -11.27
N LEU A 68 -2.28 6.56 -10.40
CA LEU A 68 -3.12 5.41 -10.69
C LEU A 68 -4.09 5.72 -11.82
N SER A 69 -4.23 4.79 -12.77
CA SER A 69 -5.22 4.88 -13.84
C SER A 69 -6.52 4.24 -13.38
N GLU A 70 -7.55 5.07 -13.18
CA GLU A 70 -8.87 4.56 -12.83
C GLU A 70 -9.43 3.67 -13.94
N LYS A 71 -9.17 4.02 -15.18
CA LYS A 71 -9.62 3.24 -16.35
C LYS A 71 -9.02 1.83 -16.36
N LYS A 72 -7.69 1.73 -16.14
CA LYS A 72 -7.02 0.42 -16.11
C LYS A 72 -7.50 -0.40 -14.91
N LEU A 73 -7.61 0.23 -13.74
CA LEU A 73 -8.07 -0.48 -12.55
C LEU A 73 -9.51 -0.97 -12.71
N ALA A 74 -10.38 -0.16 -13.28
CA ALA A 74 -11.76 -0.56 -13.53
C ALA A 74 -11.79 -1.82 -14.40
N LYS A 75 -11.07 -1.80 -15.50
CA LYS A 75 -11.04 -2.92 -16.44
C LYS A 75 -10.54 -4.21 -15.79
N ILE A 76 -9.43 -4.12 -15.04
CA ILE A 76 -8.80 -5.27 -14.41
C ILE A 76 -9.67 -5.83 -13.28
N SER A 77 -10.36 -4.96 -12.54
CA SER A 77 -11.19 -5.37 -11.40
C SER A 77 -12.60 -5.82 -11.80
N GLY A 78 -12.95 -5.71 -13.08
CA GLY A 78 -14.28 -6.11 -13.55
C GLY A 78 -15.35 -5.06 -13.34
N ASN A 79 -14.94 -3.81 -13.20
CA ASN A 79 -15.84 -2.66 -13.06
C ASN A 79 -15.93 -1.91 -14.38
N LYS A 80 -17.06 -1.23 -14.61
CA LYS A 80 -17.15 -0.26 -15.70
C LYS A 80 -16.45 1.02 -15.31
N LYS A 81 -16.55 1.39 -14.03
CA LYS A 81 -15.97 2.62 -13.52
C LYS A 81 -15.55 2.44 -12.08
N VAL A 82 -14.43 3.04 -11.72
CA VAL A 82 -14.00 3.19 -10.34
C VAL A 82 -13.71 4.66 -10.09
N ALA A 83 -13.90 5.10 -8.86
CA ALA A 83 -13.63 6.48 -8.48
C ALA A 83 -13.01 6.50 -7.09
N MET A 84 -12.08 7.44 -6.86
CA MET A 84 -11.46 7.60 -5.55
C MET A 84 -12.51 7.82 -4.47
N ILE A 85 -12.39 7.09 -3.38
CA ILE A 85 -13.26 7.28 -2.22
C ILE A 85 -12.87 8.60 -1.55
N PRO A 86 -13.84 9.50 -1.30
CA PRO A 86 -13.51 10.78 -0.65
C PRO A 86 -12.82 10.55 0.70
N GLN A 87 -11.88 11.42 1.04
CA GLN A 87 -11.11 11.30 2.28
C GLN A 87 -12.00 11.19 3.51
N LYS A 88 -13.12 11.90 3.53
CA LYS A 88 -14.08 11.84 4.65
C LYS A 88 -14.70 10.45 4.85
N ASP A 89 -14.72 9.63 3.80
CA ASP A 89 -15.31 8.28 3.83
C ASP A 89 -14.25 7.20 3.95
N LEU A 90 -12.97 7.56 3.89
CA LEU A 90 -11.88 6.59 3.84
C LEU A 90 -11.82 5.71 5.07
N GLU A 91 -11.86 6.30 6.26
CA GLU A 91 -11.73 5.56 7.50
C GLU A 91 -12.86 4.55 7.71
N LYS A 92 -14.09 4.94 7.42
CA LYS A 92 -15.21 4.00 7.56
C LYS A 92 -15.17 2.89 6.53
N THR A 93 -14.52 3.12 5.38
CA THR A 93 -14.39 2.12 4.32
C THR A 93 -13.26 1.15 4.57
N THR A 94 -12.08 1.66 4.94
CA THR A 94 -10.87 0.84 5.07
C THR A 94 -10.47 0.56 6.53
N GLY A 95 -10.92 1.37 7.45
CA GLY A 95 -10.49 1.33 8.84
C GLY A 95 -9.28 2.20 9.14
N TYR A 96 -8.77 2.93 8.15
CA TYR A 96 -7.57 3.76 8.28
C TYR A 96 -7.78 5.15 7.70
N ILE A 97 -7.16 6.14 8.33
CA ILE A 97 -7.17 7.52 7.83
C ILE A 97 -6.13 7.68 6.72
N HIS A 98 -6.20 8.79 6.00
CA HIS A 98 -5.20 9.15 4.99
C HIS A 98 -3.80 9.18 5.62
N GLY A 99 -2.83 8.57 4.96
CA GLY A 99 -1.46 8.46 5.47
C GLY A 99 -1.21 7.21 6.30
N ALA A 100 -2.26 6.55 6.79
CA ALA A 100 -2.17 5.28 7.51
C ALA A 100 -2.77 4.12 6.74
N ASN A 101 -3.39 4.40 5.59
CA ASN A 101 -4.02 3.37 4.77
C ASN A 101 -2.98 2.35 4.31
N ASN A 102 -3.29 1.07 4.43
CA ASN A 102 -2.32 0.02 4.13
C ASN A 102 -3.01 -1.30 3.77
N PRO A 103 -2.34 -2.13 2.94
CA PRO A 103 -2.97 -3.36 2.46
C PRO A 103 -3.10 -4.44 3.53
N VAL A 104 -2.16 -4.52 4.45
CA VAL A 104 -2.17 -5.57 5.47
C VAL A 104 -3.38 -5.42 6.39
N GLY A 105 -3.56 -4.23 6.95
CA GLY A 105 -4.69 -3.96 7.84
C GLY A 105 -6.03 -4.04 7.12
N ILE A 106 -6.09 -3.57 5.88
CA ILE A 106 -7.30 -3.66 5.07
C ILE A 106 -7.70 -5.12 4.88
N ARG A 107 -6.75 -5.99 4.51
CA ARG A 107 -7.02 -7.41 4.30
C ARG A 107 -7.53 -8.10 5.56
N GLN A 108 -7.08 -7.67 6.73
CA GLN A 108 -7.53 -8.26 7.99
C GLN A 108 -8.99 -7.93 8.31
N LYS A 109 -9.46 -6.78 7.83
CA LYS A 109 -10.81 -6.27 8.13
C LYS A 109 -11.82 -6.53 7.02
N HIS A 110 -11.34 -6.61 5.78
CA HIS A 110 -12.21 -6.65 4.61
C HIS A 110 -11.68 -7.60 3.55
N ASN A 111 -12.58 -8.06 2.70
CA ASN A 111 -12.22 -8.93 1.58
C ASN A 111 -12.21 -8.17 0.26
N TYR A 112 -11.79 -6.91 0.27
CA TYR A 112 -11.73 -6.11 -0.94
C TYR A 112 -10.65 -6.64 -1.90
N PRO A 113 -10.89 -6.60 -3.22
CA PRO A 113 -9.83 -6.93 -4.18
C PRO A 113 -8.66 -5.95 -4.04
N ILE A 114 -7.44 -6.48 -4.05
CA ILE A 114 -6.22 -5.68 -3.91
C ILE A 114 -5.33 -5.91 -5.13
N PHE A 115 -4.90 -4.81 -5.76
CA PHE A 115 -4.02 -4.85 -6.92
C PHE A 115 -2.79 -4.00 -6.64
N ILE A 116 -1.63 -4.54 -6.98
CA ILE A 116 -0.34 -3.84 -6.83
C ILE A 116 0.19 -3.59 -8.23
N ASP A 117 0.61 -2.35 -8.50
CA ASP A 117 1.18 -2.08 -9.81
C ASP A 117 2.40 -2.94 -10.07
N GLU A 118 2.50 -3.46 -11.27
CA GLU A 118 3.54 -4.42 -11.64
C GLU A 118 4.96 -3.87 -11.57
N THR A 119 5.13 -2.53 -11.51
CA THR A 119 6.46 -1.95 -11.30
C THR A 119 7.10 -2.43 -10.00
N ALA A 120 6.29 -2.86 -9.03
CA ALA A 120 6.80 -3.42 -7.78
C ALA A 120 7.67 -4.65 -8.02
N LEU A 121 7.43 -5.41 -9.09
CA LEU A 121 8.20 -6.61 -9.40
C LEU A 121 9.65 -6.31 -9.80
N GLU A 122 9.94 -5.06 -10.14
CA GLU A 122 11.30 -4.63 -10.48
C GLU A 122 12.12 -4.29 -9.24
N LEU A 123 11.48 -4.29 -8.07
CA LEU A 123 12.12 -3.91 -6.81
C LEU A 123 12.35 -5.12 -5.93
N GLU A 124 13.46 -5.11 -5.20
CA GLU A 124 13.73 -6.13 -4.20
C GLU A 124 12.87 -5.92 -2.95
N LYS A 125 12.68 -4.66 -2.59
CA LYS A 125 11.84 -4.26 -1.46
C LYS A 125 11.01 -3.05 -1.84
N LEU A 126 9.82 -2.93 -1.27
CA LEU A 126 9.01 -1.72 -1.35
C LEU A 126 8.67 -1.24 0.05
N ILE A 127 8.18 -0.02 0.13
CA ILE A 127 7.85 0.64 1.39
C ILE A 127 6.38 1.02 1.35
N VAL A 128 5.62 0.60 2.35
CA VAL A 128 4.20 0.96 2.49
C VAL A 128 3.92 1.37 3.92
N SER A 129 2.81 2.05 4.13
CA SER A 129 2.39 2.44 5.49
C SER A 129 2.24 1.22 6.39
N ALA A 130 2.59 1.39 7.65
CA ALA A 130 2.44 0.36 8.68
C ALA A 130 1.15 0.54 9.50
N GLY A 131 0.19 1.31 9.01
CA GLY A 131 -1.12 1.48 9.65
C GLY A 131 -1.21 2.65 10.62
N GLU A 132 -0.14 3.41 10.78
CA GLU A 132 -0.12 4.63 11.57
C GLU A 132 0.72 5.67 10.85
N VAL A 133 0.28 6.92 10.90
CA VAL A 133 1.03 8.02 10.30
C VAL A 133 2.41 8.10 10.95
N GLY A 134 3.45 8.19 10.14
CA GLY A 134 4.83 8.24 10.63
C GLY A 134 5.50 6.89 10.76
N TYR A 135 4.80 5.80 10.46
CA TYR A 135 5.35 4.44 10.53
C TYR A 135 5.13 3.72 9.21
N SER A 136 6.17 3.09 8.71
CA SER A 136 6.15 2.35 7.45
C SER A 136 6.85 1.01 7.62
N ILE A 137 6.63 0.11 6.66
CA ILE A 137 7.35 -1.16 6.61
C ILE A 137 8.05 -1.30 5.27
N ILE A 138 9.20 -1.96 5.32
CA ILE A 138 9.97 -2.35 4.15
C ILE A 138 9.74 -3.85 3.99
N ILE A 139 9.25 -4.26 2.82
CA ILE A 139 8.82 -5.65 2.61
C ILE A 139 9.05 -6.05 1.15
N ALA A 140 9.36 -7.32 0.91
CA ALA A 140 9.49 -7.83 -0.45
C ALA A 140 8.11 -7.82 -1.13
N PRO A 141 8.02 -7.34 -2.39
CA PRO A 141 6.73 -7.25 -3.08
C PRO A 141 5.94 -8.55 -3.12
N LYS A 142 6.60 -9.66 -3.40
CA LYS A 142 5.92 -10.96 -3.48
C LYS A 142 5.40 -11.44 -2.13
N ASP A 143 6.14 -11.15 -1.06
CA ASP A 143 5.71 -11.50 0.29
C ASP A 143 4.46 -10.72 0.67
N LEU A 144 4.43 -9.42 0.35
CA LEU A 144 3.27 -8.60 0.59
C LEU A 144 2.06 -9.10 -0.21
N ALA A 145 2.26 -9.29 -1.53
CA ALA A 145 1.18 -9.73 -2.41
C ALA A 145 0.59 -11.07 -1.96
N ASN A 146 1.46 -11.98 -1.56
CA ASN A 146 1.05 -13.30 -1.11
C ASN A 146 0.22 -13.20 0.18
N PHE A 147 0.66 -12.38 1.11
CA PHE A 147 -0.03 -12.22 2.40
C PHE A 147 -1.41 -11.58 2.23
N VAL A 148 -1.51 -10.52 1.41
CA VAL A 148 -2.77 -9.79 1.23
C VAL A 148 -3.60 -10.32 0.07
N LYS A 149 -3.11 -11.35 -0.63
CA LYS A 149 -3.78 -11.96 -1.79
C LYS A 149 -4.01 -10.95 -2.91
N ALA A 150 -2.97 -10.16 -3.18
CA ALA A 150 -3.00 -9.16 -4.24
C ALA A 150 -2.43 -9.72 -5.55
N SER A 151 -2.84 -9.12 -6.66
CA SER A 151 -2.30 -9.43 -7.98
C SER A 151 -1.46 -8.27 -8.47
N PHE A 152 -0.36 -8.58 -9.18
CA PHE A 152 0.46 -7.57 -9.85
C PHE A 152 -0.13 -7.28 -11.23
N VAL A 153 -0.40 -6.02 -11.50
CA VAL A 153 -1.09 -5.61 -12.73
C VAL A 153 -0.61 -4.23 -13.16
N ASP A 154 -0.86 -3.87 -14.41
CA ASP A 154 -0.56 -2.52 -14.89
C ASP A 154 -1.76 -1.62 -14.58
N ILE A 155 -1.57 -0.71 -13.62
CA ILE A 155 -2.62 0.24 -13.21
C ILE A 155 -2.12 1.68 -13.16
N LEU A 156 -1.05 2.00 -13.86
CA LEU A 156 -0.53 3.37 -13.92
C LEU A 156 -1.02 4.10 -15.16
N GLU A 157 -1.23 5.41 -15.01
CA GLU A 157 -1.49 6.27 -16.15
C GLU A 157 -0.28 6.25 -17.09
N GLU A 158 -0.54 6.34 -18.40
CA GLU A 158 0.52 6.44 -19.37
C GLU A 158 1.31 7.72 -19.14
N SER A 159 2.65 7.60 -19.15
CA SER A 159 3.47 8.79 -19.04
C SER A 159 3.45 9.53 -20.39
N ASN A 160 3.15 10.82 -20.32
CA ASN A 160 3.30 11.68 -21.50
C ASN A 160 4.79 11.97 -21.68
N SER A 161 5.39 11.24 -22.58
CA SER A 161 6.78 11.51 -22.94
C SER A 161 6.83 12.71 -23.86
#